data_30477919eeb55ae6aa6a235c62ef3f5a
#
_entry.id   30477919eeb55ae6aa6a235c62ef3f5a
#
_cell.length_a   1.000
_cell.length_b   1.000
_cell.length_c   1.000
_cell.angle_alpha   90.00
_cell.angle_beta   90.00
_cell.angle_gamma   90.00
#
_symmetry.space_group_name_H-M   'P 1'
#
loop_
_entity.id
_entity.type
_entity.pdbx_description
1 polymer ?
#
loop_
_entity_poly.entity_id
_entity_poly.type
_entity_poly.pdbx_seq_one_letter_code
_entity_poly.pdbx_strand_id
1 'polypeptide(L)'
;MSEPTPASYQTPRKSNRNAIIIAALSVVIVVQAIKIYLDSKEKQTINTDLTSTKQELATTEQRLREISSELDQRIAEITKLGGNVTDLEKAKADIEAELNRSRRATGQEIKALKDKVEGYEMLLKNKDEEIEKLKHVNKELLTENTTLKTQKNELGDSINRLSQSKDELATKVEIASQLKVENFRIVALNDRGKERTSPFKSRQVEQLKVEFNIAENNVAPIEGKKIMIRVIDENNQVLFDVARGSGTFLINGKEEFYTAAQEILFDNTKQKLSFLYDKGSEYAEGTYNLEVYTDDYMMGSGQFVV
;
A
#
# COMPACT_ATOMS: atom_id res chain seq x y z
N MET A 1 128.71 84.92 47.09
CA MET A 1 127.96 83.91 47.77
C MET A 1 126.67 83.83 47.07
N SER A 2 126.55 82.88 46.26
CA SER A 2 125.46 82.73 45.39
C SER A 2 124.81 81.32 45.57
N GLU A 3 123.59 81.30 46.00
CA GLU A 3 122.85 80.07 46.14
C GLU A 3 122.23 79.55 44.75
N PRO A 4 122.26 78.33 44.57
CA PRO A 4 121.64 77.73 43.27
C PRO A 4 120.14 77.46 43.37
N THR A 5 119.41 77.84 42.38
CA THR A 5 118.06 77.66 42.17
C THR A 5 117.73 76.14 41.79
N PRO A 6 116.65 75.58 42.38
CA PRO A 6 116.36 74.19 42.07
C PRO A 6 115.64 74.00 40.70
N ALA A 7 115.95 72.91 39.98
CA ALA A 7 115.38 72.49 38.66
C ALA A 7 114.00 72.01 38.82
N SER A 8 113.09 72.48 38.01
CA SER A 8 111.71 72.00 37.90
C SER A 8 111.60 70.61 37.07
N TYR A 9 111.19 69.59 37.77
CA TYR A 9 110.87 68.31 37.10
C TYR A 9 109.52 68.40 36.30
N GLN A 10 109.57 68.35 34.99
CA GLN A 10 108.37 68.10 34.13
C GLN A 10 108.06 66.67 34.14
N THR A 11 106.88 66.28 34.67
CA THR A 11 106.30 64.94 34.57
C THR A 11 105.86 64.70 33.15
N PRO A 12 106.14 63.52 32.56
CA PRO A 12 105.69 63.22 31.20
C PRO A 12 104.18 63.08 31.16
N ARG A 13 103.50 63.79 30.27
CA ARG A 13 102.07 63.68 29.93
C ARG A 13 101.81 62.25 29.35
N LYS A 14 101.24 61.32 30.18
CA LYS A 14 100.75 59.98 29.68
C LYS A 14 99.74 60.22 28.63
N SER A 15 100.00 59.71 27.43
CA SER A 15 99.13 59.74 26.29
C SER A 15 97.88 58.90 26.56
N ASN A 16 96.67 59.54 26.72
CA ASN A 16 95.38 58.88 26.97
C ASN A 16 94.80 58.07 25.72
N ARG A 17 95.62 57.88 24.69
CA ARG A 17 95.17 57.14 23.45
C ARG A 17 94.67 55.73 23.70
N ASN A 18 95.33 55.01 24.62
CA ASN A 18 94.90 53.65 24.98
C ASN A 18 93.60 53.64 25.77
N ALA A 19 93.37 54.63 26.63
CA ALA A 19 92.14 54.78 27.39
C ALA A 19 90.94 55.08 26.40
N ILE A 20 91.16 55.91 25.39
CA ILE A 20 90.15 56.22 24.38
C ILE A 20 89.85 54.99 23.51
N ILE A 21 90.86 54.22 23.14
CA ILE A 21 90.68 52.97 22.37
C ILE A 21 89.92 51.94 23.18
N ILE A 22 90.22 51.78 24.48
CA ILE A 22 89.50 50.87 25.36
C ILE A 22 88.04 51.33 25.58
N ALA A 23 87.82 52.62 25.71
CA ALA A 23 86.46 53.17 25.79
C ALA A 23 85.64 52.95 24.49
N ALA A 24 86.29 53.15 23.36
CA ALA A 24 85.66 52.90 22.07
C ALA A 24 85.32 51.38 21.85
N LEU A 25 86.25 50.48 22.22
CA LEU A 25 86.06 49.05 22.19
C LEU A 25 84.95 48.57 23.13
N SER A 26 84.88 49.14 24.36
CA SER A 26 83.86 48.85 25.35
C SER A 26 82.44 49.25 24.80
N VAL A 27 82.33 50.41 24.15
CA VAL A 27 81.10 50.87 23.52
C VAL A 27 80.68 49.89 22.40
N VAL A 28 81.65 49.45 21.56
CA VAL A 28 81.37 48.46 20.51
C VAL A 28 80.85 47.11 21.09
N ILE A 29 81.49 46.63 22.18
CA ILE A 29 81.07 45.40 22.87
C ILE A 29 79.67 45.57 23.47
N VAL A 30 79.34 46.69 24.07
CA VAL A 30 77.99 46.97 24.60
C VAL A 30 76.98 47.01 23.50
N VAL A 31 77.26 47.66 22.37
CA VAL A 31 76.39 47.69 21.22
C VAL A 31 76.19 46.30 20.65
N GLN A 32 77.23 45.47 20.53
CA GLN A 32 77.12 44.09 20.08
C GLN A 32 76.30 43.21 21.07
N ALA A 33 76.52 43.37 22.37
CA ALA A 33 75.78 42.68 23.42
C ALA A 33 74.26 43.01 23.35
N ILE A 34 73.95 44.32 23.19
CA ILE A 34 72.54 44.76 22.98
C ILE A 34 71.94 44.12 21.71
N LYS A 35 72.71 44.13 20.62
CA LYS A 35 72.27 43.51 19.38
C LYS A 35 72.01 42.00 19.54
N ILE A 36 72.92 41.26 20.14
CA ILE A 36 72.79 39.83 20.43
C ILE A 36 71.58 39.58 21.35
N TYR A 37 71.36 40.45 22.35
CA TYR A 37 70.18 40.34 23.20
C TYR A 37 68.87 40.55 22.47
N LEU A 38 68.76 41.56 21.60
CA LEU A 38 67.59 41.81 20.74
C LEU A 38 67.37 40.71 19.75
N ASP A 39 68.42 40.26 19.04
CA ASP A 39 68.31 39.10 18.08
C ASP A 39 67.92 37.82 18.82
N SER A 40 68.39 37.61 20.07
CA SER A 40 67.99 36.46 20.90
C SER A 40 66.49 36.49 21.28
N LYS A 41 66.02 37.70 21.72
CA LYS A 41 64.56 37.87 21.99
C LYS A 41 63.73 37.71 20.76
N GLU A 42 64.14 38.29 19.64
CA GLU A 42 63.42 38.15 18.37
C GLU A 42 63.32 36.65 17.91
N LYS A 43 64.43 35.92 17.98
CA LYS A 43 64.48 34.50 17.74
C LYS A 43 63.56 33.68 18.67
N GLN A 44 63.52 34.05 19.96
CA GLN A 44 62.69 33.40 20.95
C GLN A 44 61.21 33.67 20.64
N THR A 45 60.82 34.90 20.30
CA THR A 45 59.49 35.27 19.91
C THR A 45 59.06 34.53 18.65
N ILE A 46 59.90 34.56 17.60
CA ILE A 46 59.66 33.83 16.33
C ILE A 46 59.51 32.33 16.58
N ASN A 47 60.31 31.72 17.44
CA ASN A 47 60.25 30.29 17.74
C ASN A 47 59.03 29.94 18.56
N THR A 48 58.57 30.83 19.46
CA THR A 48 57.32 30.68 20.20
C THR A 48 56.13 30.80 19.27
N ASP A 49 56.12 31.81 18.40
CA ASP A 49 55.02 31.99 17.41
C ASP A 49 54.95 30.83 16.39
N LEU A 50 56.13 30.37 15.93
CA LEU A 50 56.20 29.20 15.04
C LEU A 50 55.67 27.94 15.73
N THR A 51 55.99 27.73 17.00
CA THR A 51 55.52 26.57 17.75
C THR A 51 54.03 26.65 18.00
N SER A 52 53.50 27.82 18.37
CA SER A 52 52.07 28.09 18.51
C SER A 52 51.32 27.84 17.20
N THR A 53 51.82 28.41 16.10
CA THR A 53 51.22 28.23 14.75
C THR A 53 51.21 26.77 14.32
N LYS A 54 52.27 26.00 14.56
CA LYS A 54 52.31 24.56 14.28
C LYS A 54 51.32 23.79 15.14
N GLN A 55 51.17 24.15 16.40
CA GLN A 55 50.23 23.50 17.30
C GLN A 55 48.77 23.79 16.87
N GLU A 56 48.46 25.03 16.50
CA GLU A 56 47.17 25.44 15.99
C GLU A 56 46.82 24.69 14.70
N LEU A 57 47.79 24.58 13.78
CA LEU A 57 47.61 23.81 12.55
C LEU A 57 47.28 22.33 12.82
N ALA A 58 48.09 21.71 13.71
CA ALA A 58 47.88 20.29 14.05
C ALA A 58 46.52 20.06 14.69
N THR A 59 46.06 20.94 15.59
CA THR A 59 44.71 20.85 16.20
C THR A 59 43.62 21.05 15.19
N THR A 60 43.76 21.99 14.25
CA THR A 60 42.78 22.23 13.20
C THR A 60 42.70 21.07 12.21
N GLU A 61 43.86 20.50 11.82
CA GLU A 61 43.90 19.28 10.98
C GLU A 61 43.24 18.07 11.66
N GLN A 62 43.49 17.91 12.98
CA GLN A 62 42.86 16.84 13.73
C GLN A 62 41.33 17.01 13.74
N ARG A 63 40.84 18.23 13.98
CA ARG A 63 39.38 18.50 13.95
C ARG A 63 38.76 18.25 12.59
N LEU A 64 39.44 18.62 11.49
CA LEU A 64 38.98 18.32 10.14
C LEU A 64 38.86 16.80 9.86
N ARG A 65 39.80 16.00 10.38
CA ARG A 65 39.75 14.53 10.27
C ARG A 65 38.58 13.96 11.08
N GLU A 66 38.34 14.47 12.28
CA GLU A 66 37.20 14.09 13.10
C GLU A 66 35.89 14.40 12.37
N ILE A 67 35.74 15.61 11.84
CA ILE A 67 34.57 16.04 11.04
C ILE A 67 34.39 15.13 9.81
N SER A 68 35.47 14.79 9.09
CA SER A 68 35.41 13.89 7.96
C SER A 68 34.82 12.52 8.35
N SER A 69 35.26 11.98 9.51
CA SER A 69 34.71 10.73 10.04
C SER A 69 33.25 10.87 10.48
N GLU A 70 32.88 11.99 11.07
CA GLU A 70 31.49 12.28 11.43
C GLU A 70 30.60 12.41 10.21
N LEU A 71 31.11 13.05 9.12
CA LEU A 71 30.39 13.11 7.84
C LEU A 71 30.11 11.71 7.26
N ASP A 72 31.09 10.79 7.33
CA ASP A 72 30.89 9.41 6.88
C ASP A 72 29.75 8.71 7.63
N GLN A 73 29.64 8.93 8.94
CA GLN A 73 28.55 8.38 9.73
C GLN A 73 27.19 8.93 9.29
N ARG A 74 27.10 10.28 9.08
CA ARG A 74 25.84 10.92 8.63
C ARG A 74 25.46 10.50 7.21
N ILE A 75 26.45 10.40 6.33
CA ILE A 75 26.23 9.88 4.95
C ILE A 75 25.62 8.48 5.01
N ALA A 76 26.20 7.57 5.79
CA ALA A 76 25.68 6.22 5.94
C ALA A 76 24.25 6.21 6.52
N GLU A 77 23.98 7.02 7.53
CA GLU A 77 22.69 7.09 8.20
C GLU A 77 21.61 7.69 7.30
N ILE A 78 21.89 8.84 6.65
CA ILE A 78 20.95 9.50 5.73
C ILE A 78 20.67 8.61 4.52
N THR A 79 21.69 7.95 3.97
CA THR A 79 21.49 6.99 2.85
C THR A 79 20.57 5.84 3.26
N LYS A 80 20.74 5.29 4.45
CA LYS A 80 19.86 4.24 4.99
C LYS A 80 18.42 4.72 5.16
N LEU A 81 18.23 6.00 5.46
CA LEU A 81 16.91 6.63 5.60
C LEU A 81 16.32 7.12 4.27
N GLY A 82 17.06 6.99 3.16
CA GLY A 82 16.61 7.41 1.82
C GLY A 82 16.75 8.91 1.56
N GLY A 83 17.56 9.62 2.36
CA GLY A 83 17.81 11.06 2.20
C GLY A 83 18.93 11.38 1.18
N ASN A 84 19.13 12.67 0.90
CA ASN A 84 20.15 13.17 -0.02
C ASN A 84 21.46 13.48 0.72
N VAL A 85 22.56 12.94 0.22
CA VAL A 85 23.90 13.06 0.84
C VAL A 85 24.89 13.91 0.00
N THR A 86 24.49 14.46 -1.12
CA THR A 86 25.35 15.16 -2.08
C THR A 86 26.18 16.29 -1.43
N ASP A 87 25.57 17.09 -0.55
CA ASP A 87 26.26 18.18 0.13
C ASP A 87 27.32 17.67 1.11
N LEU A 88 27.06 16.54 1.78
CA LEU A 88 27.98 15.91 2.72
C LEU A 88 29.18 15.29 1.99
N GLU A 89 28.94 14.63 0.86
CA GLU A 89 30.00 14.06 0.01
C GLU A 89 30.91 15.16 -0.53
N LYS A 90 30.34 16.29 -0.95
CA LYS A 90 31.09 17.46 -1.38
C LYS A 90 31.92 18.05 -0.23
N ALA A 91 31.31 18.26 0.94
CA ALA A 91 32.00 18.76 2.11
C ALA A 91 33.17 17.84 2.51
N LYS A 92 33.01 16.52 2.43
CA LYS A 92 34.08 15.56 2.69
C LYS A 92 35.21 15.68 1.68
N ALA A 93 34.91 15.77 0.39
CA ALA A 93 35.92 15.97 -0.66
C ALA A 93 36.69 17.28 -0.47
N ASP A 94 36.00 18.36 -0.08
CA ASP A 94 36.62 19.65 0.22
C ASP A 94 37.57 19.55 1.44
N ILE A 95 37.17 18.84 2.50
CA ILE A 95 38.04 18.60 3.69
C ILE A 95 39.29 17.80 3.31
N GLU A 96 39.16 16.75 2.51
CA GLU A 96 40.30 15.94 2.03
C GLU A 96 41.27 16.80 1.19
N ALA A 97 40.76 17.69 0.36
CA ALA A 97 41.57 18.63 -0.42
C ALA A 97 42.31 19.64 0.48
N GLU A 98 41.62 20.16 1.50
CA GLU A 98 42.23 21.08 2.47
C GLU A 98 43.33 20.42 3.33
N LEU A 99 43.09 19.20 3.82
CA LEU A 99 44.09 18.42 4.56
C LEU A 99 45.36 18.15 3.75
N ASN A 100 45.21 17.97 2.42
CA ASN A 100 46.35 17.80 1.53
C ASN A 100 47.15 19.11 1.31
N ARG A 101 46.48 20.27 1.37
CA ARG A 101 47.09 21.59 1.19
C ARG A 101 47.68 22.16 2.50
N SER A 102 47.15 21.80 3.64
CA SER A 102 47.46 22.40 4.95
C SER A 102 48.91 22.21 5.43
N ARG A 103 49.61 21.20 4.88
CA ARG A 103 51.01 20.88 5.31
C ARG A 103 52.03 22.03 5.21
N ARG A 104 51.69 23.12 4.50
CA ARG A 104 52.53 24.32 4.34
C ARG A 104 51.77 25.61 4.63
N ALA A 105 50.72 25.53 5.41
CA ALA A 105 49.82 26.65 5.66
C ALA A 105 50.49 27.77 6.46
N THR A 106 50.23 29.00 6.05
CA THR A 106 50.60 30.24 6.77
C THR A 106 49.56 30.55 7.86
N GLY A 107 49.89 31.45 8.79
CA GLY A 107 48.95 31.85 9.85
C GLY A 107 47.59 32.38 9.33
N GLN A 108 47.54 33.03 8.19
CA GLN A 108 46.29 33.49 7.56
C GLN A 108 45.44 32.29 7.02
N GLU A 109 46.12 31.31 6.41
CA GLU A 109 45.49 30.11 5.91
C GLU A 109 44.93 29.23 7.05
N ILE A 110 45.62 29.20 8.19
CA ILE A 110 45.13 28.49 9.41
C ILE A 110 43.82 29.13 9.92
N LYS A 111 43.74 30.48 9.91
CA LYS A 111 42.50 31.16 10.28
C LYS A 111 41.36 30.82 9.35
N ALA A 112 41.60 30.83 8.03
CA ALA A 112 40.61 30.44 7.04
C ALA A 112 40.15 28.96 7.19
N LEU A 113 41.10 28.07 7.59
CA LEU A 113 40.76 26.68 7.91
C LEU A 113 39.86 26.55 9.16
N LYS A 114 40.12 27.37 10.20
CA LYS A 114 39.25 27.43 11.40
C LYS A 114 37.83 27.88 11.05
N ASP A 115 37.68 28.91 10.21
CA ASP A 115 36.38 29.41 9.77
C ASP A 115 35.63 28.31 8.98
N LYS A 116 36.33 27.50 8.17
CA LYS A 116 35.73 26.34 7.49
C LYS A 116 35.32 25.22 8.44
N VAL A 117 36.12 24.93 9.47
CA VAL A 117 35.77 23.97 10.53
C VAL A 117 34.44 24.35 11.18
N GLU A 118 34.26 25.61 11.54
CA GLU A 118 33.01 26.12 12.11
C GLU A 118 31.83 25.94 11.12
N GLY A 119 32.03 26.20 9.84
CA GLY A 119 31.04 25.96 8.78
C GLY A 119 30.64 24.48 8.66
N TYR A 120 31.61 23.57 8.74
CA TYR A 120 31.34 22.14 8.70
C TYR A 120 30.61 21.63 9.96
N GLU A 121 30.96 22.19 11.14
CA GLU A 121 30.24 21.87 12.37
C GLU A 121 28.77 22.30 12.33
N MET A 122 28.49 23.48 11.76
CA MET A 122 27.09 23.90 11.48
C MET A 122 26.39 22.97 10.51
N LEU A 123 27.08 22.53 9.46
CA LEU A 123 26.52 21.57 8.50
C LEU A 123 26.15 20.24 9.18
N LEU A 124 27.06 19.70 10.02
CA LEU A 124 26.80 18.49 10.80
C LEU A 124 25.57 18.65 11.68
N LYS A 125 25.46 19.77 12.42
CA LYS A 125 24.29 20.05 13.28
C LYS A 125 22.98 20.08 12.48
N ASN A 126 22.96 20.77 11.34
CA ASN A 126 21.77 20.82 10.48
C ASN A 126 21.40 19.44 9.95
N LYS A 127 22.39 18.60 9.65
CA LYS A 127 22.16 17.24 9.19
C LYS A 127 21.69 16.30 10.31
N ASP A 128 22.11 16.52 11.54
CA ASP A 128 21.55 15.80 12.69
C ASP A 128 20.05 16.08 12.85
N GLU A 129 19.62 17.33 12.66
CA GLU A 129 18.20 17.71 12.67
C GLU A 129 17.43 17.06 11.50
N GLU A 130 18.05 16.97 10.32
CA GLU A 130 17.47 16.30 9.16
C GLU A 130 17.31 14.78 9.40
N ILE A 131 18.33 14.14 9.97
CA ILE A 131 18.31 12.73 10.36
C ILE A 131 17.13 12.44 11.30
N GLU A 132 16.94 13.26 12.34
CA GLU A 132 15.82 13.06 13.27
C GLU A 132 14.46 13.22 12.58
N LYS A 133 14.31 14.18 11.66
CA LYS A 133 13.10 14.31 10.85
C LYS A 133 12.87 13.08 9.96
N LEU A 134 13.92 12.61 9.28
CA LEU A 134 13.84 11.41 8.43
C LEU A 134 13.49 10.16 9.23
N LYS A 135 14.04 9.98 10.43
CA LYS A 135 13.68 8.89 11.33
C LYS A 135 12.21 8.94 11.72
N HIS A 136 11.72 10.13 12.07
CA HIS A 136 10.31 10.32 12.43
C HIS A 136 9.37 9.94 11.27
N VAL A 137 9.63 10.52 10.09
CA VAL A 137 8.83 10.24 8.88
C VAL A 137 8.87 8.76 8.50
N ASN A 138 10.06 8.11 8.56
CA ASN A 138 10.15 6.66 8.28
C ASN A 138 9.33 5.83 9.27
N LYS A 139 9.34 6.20 10.56
CA LYS A 139 8.54 5.53 11.58
C LYS A 139 7.04 5.71 11.33
N GLU A 140 6.62 6.92 10.97
CA GLU A 140 5.22 7.21 10.61
C GLU A 140 4.78 6.40 9.39
N LEU A 141 5.58 6.44 8.32
CA LEU A 141 5.30 5.67 7.09
C LEU A 141 5.23 4.16 7.34
N LEU A 142 6.10 3.62 8.20
CA LEU A 142 6.05 2.21 8.56
C LEU A 142 4.76 1.87 9.30
N THR A 143 4.34 2.73 10.24
CA THR A 143 3.10 2.56 10.99
C THR A 143 1.88 2.66 10.07
N GLU A 144 1.85 3.66 9.20
CA GLU A 144 0.78 3.84 8.22
C GLU A 144 0.71 2.64 7.25
N ASN A 145 1.85 2.18 6.74
CA ASN A 145 1.90 1.01 5.84
C ASN A 145 1.35 -0.25 6.50
N THR A 146 1.71 -0.50 7.79
CA THR A 146 1.16 -1.64 8.54
C THR A 146 -0.33 -1.50 8.76
N THR A 147 -0.81 -0.30 9.09
CA THR A 147 -2.25 -0.02 9.28
C THR A 147 -3.02 -0.21 7.97
N LEU A 148 -2.53 0.36 6.87
CA LEU A 148 -3.15 0.19 5.55
C LEU A 148 -3.19 -1.27 5.11
N LYS A 149 -2.14 -2.04 5.39
CA LYS A 149 -2.11 -3.48 5.10
C LYS A 149 -3.18 -4.24 5.90
N THR A 150 -3.35 -3.91 7.19
CA THR A 150 -4.39 -4.51 8.02
C THR A 150 -5.78 -4.16 7.51
N GLN A 151 -6.04 -2.86 7.24
CA GLN A 151 -7.32 -2.40 6.69
C GLN A 151 -7.64 -3.05 5.34
N LYS A 152 -6.64 -3.20 4.47
CA LYS A 152 -6.81 -3.91 3.19
C LYS A 152 -7.25 -5.37 3.38
N ASN A 153 -6.65 -6.07 4.35
CA ASN A 153 -7.03 -7.45 4.65
C ASN A 153 -8.46 -7.53 5.22
N GLU A 154 -8.79 -6.68 6.20
CA GLU A 154 -10.14 -6.60 6.79
C GLU A 154 -11.21 -6.26 5.75
N LEU A 155 -10.90 -5.34 4.83
CA LEU A 155 -11.78 -4.99 3.73
C LEU A 155 -11.97 -6.18 2.77
N GLY A 156 -10.89 -6.89 2.44
CA GLY A 156 -10.93 -8.12 1.64
C GLY A 156 -11.83 -9.19 2.28
N ASP A 157 -11.67 -9.44 3.56
CA ASP A 157 -12.50 -10.39 4.31
C ASP A 157 -13.98 -9.95 4.36
N SER A 158 -14.22 -8.65 4.47
CA SER A 158 -15.58 -8.10 4.46
C SER A 158 -16.25 -8.24 3.09
N ILE A 159 -15.51 -8.00 2.00
CA ILE A 159 -15.99 -8.20 0.63
C ILE A 159 -16.33 -9.67 0.41
N ASN A 160 -15.49 -10.61 0.83
CA ASN A 160 -15.74 -12.04 0.70
C ASN A 160 -17.00 -12.47 1.46
N ARG A 161 -17.17 -12.00 2.70
CA ARG A 161 -18.38 -12.27 3.50
C ARG A 161 -19.64 -11.69 2.87
N LEU A 162 -19.57 -10.46 2.34
CA LEU A 162 -20.69 -9.84 1.64
C LEU A 162 -21.04 -10.59 0.36
N SER A 163 -20.04 -11.03 -0.41
CA SER A 163 -20.27 -11.85 -1.61
C SER A 163 -20.97 -13.17 -1.29
N GLN A 164 -20.47 -13.90 -0.29
CA GLN A 164 -21.10 -15.15 0.17
C GLN A 164 -22.55 -14.93 0.62
N SER A 165 -22.77 -13.89 1.44
CA SER A 165 -24.12 -13.55 1.92
C SER A 165 -25.05 -13.15 0.78
N LYS A 166 -24.55 -12.42 -0.21
CA LYS A 166 -25.31 -12.09 -1.43
C LYS A 166 -25.70 -13.34 -2.20
N ASP A 167 -24.77 -14.28 -2.40
CA ASP A 167 -25.04 -15.51 -3.15
C ASP A 167 -26.03 -16.42 -2.39
N GLU A 168 -25.91 -16.53 -1.06
CA GLU A 168 -26.89 -17.23 -0.22
C GLU A 168 -28.27 -16.59 -0.29
N LEU A 169 -28.35 -15.26 -0.25
CA LEU A 169 -29.62 -14.54 -0.37
C LEU A 169 -30.22 -14.70 -1.76
N ALA A 170 -29.40 -14.65 -2.82
CA ALA A 170 -29.87 -14.89 -4.18
C ALA A 170 -30.50 -16.28 -4.33
N THR A 171 -29.85 -17.32 -3.82
CA THR A 171 -30.39 -18.69 -3.81
C THR A 171 -31.69 -18.80 -3.02
N LYS A 172 -31.76 -18.15 -1.84
CA LYS A 172 -33.01 -18.13 -1.04
C LYS A 172 -34.15 -17.41 -1.76
N VAL A 173 -33.83 -16.28 -2.41
CA VAL A 173 -34.81 -15.54 -3.22
C VAL A 173 -35.29 -16.38 -4.40
N GLU A 174 -34.40 -17.07 -5.11
CA GLU A 174 -34.72 -17.97 -6.21
C GLU A 174 -35.70 -19.08 -5.76
N ILE A 175 -35.40 -19.78 -4.68
CA ILE A 175 -36.27 -20.79 -4.10
C ILE A 175 -37.62 -20.18 -3.65
N ALA A 176 -37.60 -19.03 -2.99
CA ALA A 176 -38.80 -18.36 -2.49
C ALA A 176 -39.68 -17.82 -3.61
N SER A 177 -39.09 -17.47 -4.77
CA SER A 177 -39.82 -16.96 -5.94
C SER A 177 -40.47 -18.08 -6.79
N GLN A 178 -40.17 -19.36 -6.50
CA GLN A 178 -40.79 -20.46 -7.22
C GLN A 178 -42.30 -20.48 -7.02
N LEU A 179 -43.04 -20.53 -8.14
CA LEU A 179 -44.47 -20.60 -8.12
C LEU A 179 -44.91 -22.00 -7.70
N LYS A 180 -46.01 -22.09 -6.97
CA LYS A 180 -46.62 -23.36 -6.55
C LYS A 180 -48.07 -23.40 -6.98
N VAL A 181 -48.59 -24.58 -7.18
CA VAL A 181 -49.99 -24.79 -7.51
C VAL A 181 -50.77 -25.35 -6.30
N GLU A 182 -51.98 -24.87 -6.18
CA GLU A 182 -52.91 -25.23 -5.12
C GLU A 182 -54.27 -25.64 -5.73
N ASN A 183 -55.08 -26.36 -4.99
CA ASN A 183 -56.44 -26.68 -5.31
C ASN A 183 -56.62 -27.38 -6.65
N PHE A 184 -55.82 -28.44 -6.86
CA PHE A 184 -55.96 -29.28 -8.03
C PHE A 184 -57.37 -29.85 -8.12
N ARG A 185 -57.98 -29.70 -9.32
CA ARG A 185 -59.24 -30.33 -9.67
C ARG A 185 -59.13 -30.92 -11.07
N ILE A 186 -59.22 -32.22 -11.14
CA ILE A 186 -59.14 -32.98 -12.38
C ILE A 186 -60.49 -33.60 -12.62
N VAL A 187 -61.09 -33.29 -13.75
CA VAL A 187 -62.42 -33.81 -14.14
C VAL A 187 -62.38 -34.28 -15.58
N ALA A 188 -63.20 -35.32 -15.83
CA ALA A 188 -63.52 -35.78 -17.18
C ALA A 188 -64.72 -35.02 -17.67
N LEU A 189 -64.66 -34.54 -18.92
CA LEU A 189 -65.78 -34.00 -19.66
C LEU A 189 -66.28 -35.09 -20.68
N ASN A 190 -67.58 -35.30 -20.70
CA ASN A 190 -68.18 -36.12 -21.76
C ASN A 190 -68.56 -35.26 -22.98
N ASP A 191 -69.05 -35.88 -24.04
CA ASP A 191 -69.57 -35.27 -25.30
C ASP A 191 -70.63 -34.16 -25.10
N ARG A 192 -71.33 -34.19 -23.97
CA ARG A 192 -72.30 -33.15 -23.56
C ARG A 192 -71.78 -32.11 -22.62
N GLY A 193 -70.46 -32.06 -22.33
CA GLY A 193 -69.83 -31.15 -21.41
C GLY A 193 -70.14 -31.39 -19.94
N LYS A 194 -70.65 -32.56 -19.56
CA LYS A 194 -70.93 -32.88 -18.16
C LYS A 194 -69.62 -33.30 -17.45
N GLU A 195 -69.29 -32.63 -16.35
CA GLU A 195 -68.14 -32.95 -15.52
C GLU A 195 -68.34 -34.17 -14.63
N ARG A 196 -67.29 -34.98 -14.52
CA ARG A 196 -67.21 -36.11 -13.59
C ARG A 196 -65.84 -36.04 -12.88
N THR A 197 -65.86 -36.36 -11.58
CA THR A 197 -64.62 -36.45 -10.77
C THR A 197 -64.06 -37.87 -10.81
N SER A 198 -62.77 -38.03 -10.63
CA SER A 198 -62.08 -39.32 -10.49
C SER A 198 -62.65 -40.14 -9.29
N PRO A 199 -62.76 -41.47 -9.41
CA PRO A 199 -62.46 -42.29 -10.56
C PRO A 199 -63.53 -42.21 -11.61
N PHE A 200 -63.16 -42.20 -12.89
CA PHE A 200 -64.10 -42.22 -14.02
C PHE A 200 -63.82 -43.41 -14.99
N LYS A 201 -64.78 -43.82 -15.75
CA LYS A 201 -64.60 -44.89 -16.72
C LYS A 201 -64.07 -44.36 -18.05
N SER A 202 -63.14 -45.05 -18.68
CA SER A 202 -62.47 -44.65 -19.95
C SER A 202 -63.42 -44.06 -20.96
N ARG A 203 -64.56 -44.78 -21.26
CA ARG A 203 -65.61 -44.36 -22.21
C ARG A 203 -66.33 -43.04 -21.81
N GLN A 204 -66.07 -42.48 -20.64
CA GLN A 204 -66.74 -41.28 -20.17
C GLN A 204 -65.83 -40.04 -20.29
N VAL A 205 -64.59 -40.23 -20.75
CA VAL A 205 -63.59 -39.20 -20.87
C VAL A 205 -63.41 -38.82 -22.34
N GLU A 206 -64.12 -37.80 -22.77
CA GLU A 206 -63.89 -37.16 -24.08
C GLU A 206 -62.74 -36.18 -23.98
N GLN A 207 -62.79 -35.31 -22.97
CA GLN A 207 -61.75 -34.36 -22.67
C GLN A 207 -61.38 -34.42 -21.18
N LEU A 208 -60.08 -34.22 -20.91
CA LEU A 208 -59.61 -34.05 -19.57
C LEU A 208 -59.51 -32.54 -19.26
N LYS A 209 -60.18 -32.08 -18.19
CA LYS A 209 -60.13 -30.73 -17.75
C LYS A 209 -59.29 -30.70 -16.43
N VAL A 210 -58.21 -29.98 -16.45
CA VAL A 210 -57.31 -29.77 -15.30
C VAL A 210 -57.43 -28.33 -14.86
N GLU A 211 -57.89 -28.11 -13.62
CA GLU A 211 -57.98 -26.80 -13.00
C GLU A 211 -57.10 -26.76 -11.78
N PHE A 212 -56.42 -25.63 -11.55
CA PHE A 212 -55.68 -25.34 -10.35
C PHE A 212 -55.52 -23.84 -10.17
N ASN A 213 -55.15 -23.42 -8.98
CA ASN A 213 -54.75 -22.05 -8.71
C ASN A 213 -53.19 -21.96 -8.59
N ILE A 214 -52.62 -20.90 -9.12
CA ILE A 214 -51.27 -20.54 -8.77
C ILE A 214 -51.33 -19.89 -7.38
N ALA A 215 -50.52 -20.34 -6.44
CA ALA A 215 -50.41 -19.74 -5.09
C ALA A 215 -49.91 -18.30 -5.19
N GLU A 216 -50.38 -17.45 -4.28
CA GLU A 216 -49.87 -16.10 -4.16
C GLU A 216 -48.36 -16.14 -3.82
N ASN A 217 -47.56 -15.36 -4.53
CA ASN A 217 -46.15 -15.28 -4.28
C ASN A 217 -45.66 -13.85 -4.54
N ASN A 218 -45.42 -13.10 -3.43
CA ASN A 218 -44.96 -11.70 -3.45
C ASN A 218 -43.45 -11.56 -3.72
N VAL A 219 -42.71 -12.68 -3.79
CA VAL A 219 -41.28 -12.70 -4.09
C VAL A 219 -41.05 -12.91 -5.59
N ALA A 220 -41.92 -13.64 -6.24
CA ALA A 220 -41.83 -13.92 -7.66
C ALA A 220 -42.02 -12.61 -8.49
N PRO A 221 -41.25 -12.40 -9.56
CA PRO A 221 -41.42 -11.25 -10.43
C PRO A 221 -42.75 -11.32 -11.22
N ILE A 222 -43.33 -10.15 -11.48
CA ILE A 222 -44.48 -10.04 -12.40
C ILE A 222 -43.92 -10.14 -13.81
N GLU A 223 -44.19 -11.29 -14.46
CA GLU A 223 -43.69 -11.55 -15.82
C GLU A 223 -44.52 -12.60 -16.55
N GLY A 224 -44.33 -12.70 -17.86
CA GLY A 224 -44.91 -13.76 -18.66
C GLY A 224 -44.31 -15.13 -18.27
N LYS A 225 -45.20 -16.10 -17.98
CA LYS A 225 -44.79 -17.45 -17.63
C LYS A 225 -45.48 -18.45 -18.56
N LYS A 226 -44.75 -19.43 -19.03
CA LYS A 226 -45.32 -20.59 -19.75
C LYS A 226 -45.57 -21.71 -18.76
N ILE A 227 -46.83 -22.01 -18.51
CA ILE A 227 -47.26 -23.10 -17.65
C ILE A 227 -47.49 -24.33 -18.49
N MET A 228 -46.89 -25.46 -18.12
CA MET A 228 -46.95 -26.72 -18.84
C MET A 228 -47.50 -27.81 -17.92
N ILE A 229 -48.41 -28.64 -18.47
CA ILE A 229 -48.90 -29.83 -17.78
C ILE A 229 -48.39 -31.10 -18.47
N ARG A 230 -47.95 -32.05 -17.65
CA ARG A 230 -47.61 -33.43 -18.10
C ARG A 230 -48.60 -34.39 -17.50
N VAL A 231 -49.25 -35.17 -18.34
CA VAL A 231 -50.11 -36.29 -17.92
C VAL A 231 -49.36 -37.55 -18.23
N ILE A 232 -49.06 -38.33 -17.23
CA ILE A 232 -48.20 -39.50 -17.29
C ILE A 232 -49.04 -40.73 -16.91
N ASP A 233 -49.04 -41.75 -17.73
CA ASP A 233 -49.75 -43.01 -17.43
C ASP A 233 -48.96 -43.91 -16.47
N GLU A 234 -49.53 -45.05 -16.09
CA GLU A 234 -48.90 -46.01 -15.18
C GLU A 234 -47.62 -46.67 -15.75
N ASN A 235 -47.44 -46.63 -17.08
CA ASN A 235 -46.25 -47.11 -17.78
C ASN A 235 -45.17 -46.03 -17.88
N ASN A 236 -45.35 -44.90 -17.20
CA ASN A 236 -44.47 -43.74 -17.23
C ASN A 236 -44.37 -43.06 -18.60
N GLN A 237 -45.42 -43.20 -19.43
CA GLN A 237 -45.51 -42.56 -20.75
C GLN A 237 -46.32 -41.27 -20.65
N VAL A 238 -45.75 -40.17 -21.20
CA VAL A 238 -46.42 -38.86 -21.25
C VAL A 238 -47.48 -38.91 -22.36
N LEU A 239 -48.70 -38.46 -22.08
CA LEU A 239 -49.70 -38.21 -23.10
C LEU A 239 -49.22 -37.10 -24.02
N PHE A 240 -48.91 -37.47 -25.26
CA PHE A 240 -48.25 -36.59 -26.21
C PHE A 240 -48.91 -36.64 -27.59
N ASP A 241 -49.37 -35.47 -28.05
CA ASP A 241 -49.85 -35.27 -29.40
C ASP A 241 -49.59 -33.84 -29.86
N VAL A 242 -48.67 -33.69 -30.80
CA VAL A 242 -48.27 -32.37 -31.32
C VAL A 242 -49.44 -31.63 -31.95
N ALA A 243 -50.37 -32.38 -32.63
CA ALA A 243 -51.54 -31.77 -33.26
C ALA A 243 -52.51 -31.15 -32.23
N ARG A 244 -52.43 -31.56 -30.98
CA ARG A 244 -53.25 -31.10 -29.84
C ARG A 244 -52.56 -30.19 -28.87
N GLY A 245 -51.35 -29.64 -29.25
CA GLY A 245 -50.64 -28.67 -28.47
C GLY A 245 -49.55 -29.19 -27.52
N SER A 246 -49.21 -30.52 -27.64
CA SER A 246 -48.06 -31.06 -26.93
C SER A 246 -46.76 -30.58 -27.55
N GLY A 247 -45.69 -30.54 -26.76
CA GLY A 247 -44.38 -30.13 -27.20
C GLY A 247 -43.27 -30.54 -26.21
N THR A 248 -42.12 -29.93 -26.31
CA THR A 248 -40.95 -30.20 -25.44
C THR A 248 -40.55 -28.98 -24.64
N PHE A 249 -39.87 -29.23 -23.56
CA PHE A 249 -39.26 -28.21 -22.68
C PHE A 249 -37.98 -28.77 -22.00
N LEU A 250 -37.17 -27.91 -21.47
CA LEU A 250 -35.98 -28.32 -20.75
C LEU A 250 -36.25 -28.33 -19.24
N ILE A 251 -35.84 -29.42 -18.56
CA ILE A 251 -35.81 -29.51 -17.11
C ILE A 251 -34.45 -30.06 -16.67
N ASN A 252 -33.74 -29.37 -15.82
CA ASN A 252 -32.38 -29.76 -15.41
C ASN A 252 -31.44 -30.09 -16.58
N GLY A 253 -31.57 -29.36 -17.70
CA GLY A 253 -30.79 -29.58 -18.92
C GLY A 253 -31.15 -30.78 -19.75
N LYS A 254 -32.26 -31.52 -19.42
CA LYS A 254 -32.83 -32.61 -20.21
C LYS A 254 -34.08 -32.16 -20.90
N GLU A 255 -34.23 -32.58 -22.15
CA GLU A 255 -35.45 -32.36 -22.89
C GLU A 255 -36.55 -33.37 -22.48
N GLU A 256 -37.69 -32.84 -22.07
CA GLU A 256 -38.86 -33.60 -21.63
C GLU A 256 -40.10 -33.17 -22.40
N PHE A 257 -41.13 -34.04 -22.41
CA PHE A 257 -42.37 -33.78 -23.12
C PHE A 257 -43.45 -33.21 -22.20
N TYR A 258 -44.22 -32.23 -22.69
CA TYR A 258 -45.45 -31.78 -22.02
C TYR A 258 -46.70 -32.15 -22.82
N THR A 259 -47.81 -32.37 -22.12
CA THR A 259 -49.10 -32.69 -22.72
C THR A 259 -49.79 -31.44 -23.28
N ALA A 260 -49.78 -30.35 -22.53
CA ALA A 260 -50.34 -29.05 -22.97
C ALA A 260 -49.61 -27.90 -22.27
N ALA A 261 -49.63 -26.72 -22.90
CA ALA A 261 -49.04 -25.52 -22.34
C ALA A 261 -49.94 -24.30 -22.53
N GLN A 262 -49.81 -23.33 -21.65
CA GLN A 262 -50.50 -22.05 -21.70
C GLN A 262 -49.56 -20.93 -21.25
N GLU A 263 -49.52 -19.84 -21.99
CA GLU A 263 -48.80 -18.61 -21.55
C GLU A 263 -49.73 -17.75 -20.72
N ILE A 264 -49.21 -17.22 -19.60
CA ILE A 264 -49.91 -16.34 -18.67
C ILE A 264 -49.04 -15.16 -18.34
N LEU A 265 -49.64 -14.06 -17.86
CA LEU A 265 -48.95 -13.03 -17.12
C LEU A 265 -49.17 -13.31 -15.64
N PHE A 266 -48.11 -13.69 -14.93
CA PHE A 266 -48.17 -13.83 -13.48
C PHE A 266 -48.16 -12.44 -12.83
N ASP A 267 -49.14 -12.18 -11.96
CA ASP A 267 -49.40 -10.86 -11.37
C ASP A 267 -49.39 -10.87 -9.83
N ASN A 268 -48.73 -11.86 -9.23
CA ASN A 268 -48.65 -12.10 -7.78
C ASN A 268 -49.97 -12.46 -7.09
N THR A 269 -51.06 -12.60 -7.84
CA THR A 269 -52.38 -13.00 -7.30
C THR A 269 -52.63 -14.50 -7.42
N LYS A 270 -53.69 -14.98 -6.75
CA LYS A 270 -54.16 -16.36 -6.90
C LYS A 270 -54.90 -16.51 -8.20
N GLN A 271 -54.17 -16.74 -9.29
CA GLN A 271 -54.75 -16.93 -10.63
C GLN A 271 -55.25 -18.37 -10.81
N LYS A 272 -56.47 -18.50 -11.28
CA LYS A 272 -57.05 -19.80 -11.63
C LYS A 272 -56.74 -20.13 -13.09
N LEU A 273 -56.13 -21.28 -13.33
CA LEU A 273 -55.85 -21.81 -14.66
C LEU A 273 -56.70 -23.04 -14.96
N SER A 274 -57.04 -23.20 -16.23
CA SER A 274 -57.82 -24.34 -16.70
C SER A 274 -57.23 -24.83 -18.03
N PHE A 275 -56.83 -26.08 -18.07
CA PHE A 275 -56.37 -26.76 -19.27
C PHE A 275 -57.43 -27.74 -19.70
N LEU A 276 -57.73 -27.75 -21.02
CA LEU A 276 -58.56 -28.76 -21.66
C LEU A 276 -57.68 -29.57 -22.60
N TYR A 277 -57.62 -30.85 -22.39
CA TYR A 277 -56.87 -31.78 -23.25
C TYR A 277 -57.74 -32.86 -23.77
N ASP A 278 -57.81 -32.98 -25.09
CA ASP A 278 -58.52 -34.05 -25.84
C ASP A 278 -57.44 -35.03 -26.34
N LYS A 279 -57.46 -36.24 -25.84
CA LYS A 279 -56.54 -37.31 -26.28
C LYS A 279 -56.83 -37.87 -27.67
N GLY A 280 -58.08 -37.76 -28.11
CA GLY A 280 -58.55 -38.32 -29.42
C GLY A 280 -58.59 -39.87 -29.49
N SER A 281 -58.40 -40.53 -28.37
CA SER A 281 -58.47 -41.96 -28.19
C SER A 281 -58.94 -42.28 -26.77
N GLU A 282 -59.41 -43.51 -26.53
CA GLU A 282 -59.79 -43.90 -25.17
C GLU A 282 -58.60 -43.91 -24.23
N TYR A 283 -58.82 -43.50 -22.98
CA TYR A 283 -57.84 -43.60 -21.92
C TYR A 283 -57.74 -45.05 -21.44
N ALA A 284 -56.55 -45.60 -21.28
CA ALA A 284 -56.36 -46.88 -20.62
C ALA A 284 -56.82 -46.82 -19.15
N GLU A 285 -57.32 -47.91 -18.60
CA GLU A 285 -57.63 -48.00 -17.18
C GLU A 285 -56.33 -47.99 -16.42
N GLY A 286 -56.28 -47.22 -15.31
CA GLY A 286 -55.11 -47.11 -14.50
C GLY A 286 -54.99 -45.75 -13.76
N THR A 287 -53.89 -45.57 -13.06
CA THR A 287 -53.54 -44.27 -12.32
C THR A 287 -52.69 -43.42 -13.21
N TYR A 288 -53.11 -42.18 -13.38
CA TYR A 288 -52.38 -41.15 -14.09
C TYR A 288 -51.80 -40.13 -13.11
N ASN A 289 -50.53 -39.74 -13.32
CA ASN A 289 -49.88 -38.66 -12.63
C ASN A 289 -49.99 -37.40 -13.46
N LEU A 290 -50.36 -36.30 -12.81
CA LEU A 290 -50.37 -34.98 -13.40
C LEU A 290 -49.26 -34.16 -12.73
N GLU A 291 -48.37 -33.58 -13.53
CA GLU A 291 -47.33 -32.70 -13.08
C GLU A 291 -47.50 -31.34 -13.76
N VAL A 292 -47.25 -30.26 -13.02
CA VAL A 292 -47.30 -28.89 -13.54
C VAL A 292 -45.93 -28.25 -13.42
N TYR A 293 -45.47 -27.68 -14.53
CA TYR A 293 -44.16 -27.06 -14.66
C TYR A 293 -44.28 -25.61 -15.13
N THR A 294 -43.31 -24.81 -14.76
CA THR A 294 -42.98 -23.53 -15.38
C THR A 294 -41.47 -23.39 -15.40
N ASP A 295 -40.93 -22.70 -16.41
CA ASP A 295 -39.49 -22.60 -16.61
C ASP A 295 -38.85 -24.01 -16.53
N ASP A 296 -37.98 -24.27 -15.58
CA ASP A 296 -37.21 -25.52 -15.40
C ASP A 296 -37.53 -26.25 -14.06
N TYR A 297 -38.63 -25.90 -13.39
CA TYR A 297 -39.01 -26.54 -12.12
C TYR A 297 -40.49 -26.94 -12.06
N MET A 298 -40.80 -27.93 -11.20
CA MET A 298 -42.13 -28.42 -10.97
C MET A 298 -42.86 -27.55 -9.93
N MET A 299 -44.01 -27.01 -10.30
CA MET A 299 -44.88 -26.21 -9.43
C MET A 299 -45.77 -27.06 -8.50
N GLY A 300 -46.07 -28.28 -8.90
CA GLY A 300 -46.82 -29.23 -8.10
C GLY A 300 -47.33 -30.41 -8.94
N SER A 301 -47.97 -31.34 -8.27
CA SER A 301 -48.47 -32.57 -8.88
C SER A 301 -49.82 -33.01 -8.29
N GLY A 302 -50.53 -33.81 -9.04
CA GLY A 302 -51.78 -34.44 -8.63
C GLY A 302 -51.97 -35.82 -9.31
N GLN A 303 -52.99 -36.55 -8.93
CA GLN A 303 -53.29 -37.87 -9.52
C GLN A 303 -54.76 -38.00 -9.81
N PHE A 304 -55.08 -38.84 -10.79
CA PHE A 304 -56.44 -39.25 -11.08
C PHE A 304 -56.46 -40.70 -11.56
N VAL A 305 -57.61 -41.34 -11.45
CA VAL A 305 -57.82 -42.75 -11.84
C VAL A 305 -58.91 -42.83 -12.95
N VAL A 306 -58.58 -43.55 -13.98
CA VAL A 306 -59.47 -43.86 -15.10
C VAL A 306 -59.98 -45.32 -15.04
#